data_bf6cc059e503de3e652805ad1b7a9bc3
#
_entry.id   bf6cc059e503de3e652805ad1b7a9bc3
#
_cell.length_a   1.000
_cell.length_b   1.000
_cell.length_c   1.000
_cell.angle_alpha   90.00
_cell.angle_beta   90.00
_cell.angle_gamma   90.00
#
_symmetry.space_group_name_H-M   'P 1'
#
loop_
_entity.id
_entity.type
_entity.pdbx_description
1 polymer ?
#
loop_
_entity_poly.entity_id
_entity_poly.type
_entity_poly.pdbx_seq_one_letter_code
_entity_poly.pdbx_strand_id
1 'polypeptide(L)'
;INDIMAKIIGIDLGTTNSCVAVMEGNEPIVIPNSEGHRTTPSIVAFTDNGERKVGDPAKRQAITNPKRTIFSIKRFMGETYDQVQSEIERAPYKVVRGDNNTPRVDIDGRQYTPQEISAIILQKMKKTAEDYLGQEVSEAVITVPAYFSDSQRQATKEAGEIAGLKVRRIINEPTAAALALSLIHISEPTRLR
;
A
#
# COMPACT_ATOMS: atom_id res chain seq x y z
N ILE A 1 15.42 29.41 -10.63
CA ILE A 1 14.54 28.86 -9.58
C ILE A 1 13.86 27.70 -10.26
N ASN A 2 14.42 26.49 -10.11
CA ASN A 2 13.78 25.27 -10.60
C ASN A 2 12.54 25.05 -9.76
N ASP A 3 11.40 25.18 -10.36
CA ASP A 3 10.10 24.75 -9.82
C ASP A 3 10.19 23.23 -9.70
N ILE A 4 10.50 22.74 -8.49
CA ILE A 4 10.47 21.31 -8.19
C ILE A 4 9.00 20.93 -8.14
N MET A 5 8.42 20.64 -9.31
CA MET A 5 7.08 20.09 -9.36
C MET A 5 7.06 18.79 -8.56
N ALA A 6 6.19 18.73 -7.55
CA ALA A 6 6.02 17.52 -6.74
C ALA A 6 5.73 16.34 -7.67
N LYS A 7 6.57 15.30 -7.59
CA LYS A 7 6.35 14.08 -8.38
C LYS A 7 5.17 13.30 -7.79
N ILE A 8 4.24 12.94 -8.67
CA ILE A 8 3.14 12.05 -8.33
C ILE A 8 3.55 10.63 -8.69
N ILE A 9 3.41 9.72 -7.75
CA ILE A 9 3.66 8.29 -7.97
C ILE A 9 2.34 7.54 -8.10
N GLY A 10 2.38 6.44 -8.87
CA GLY A 10 1.29 5.48 -8.93
C GLY A 10 1.64 4.26 -8.08
N ILE A 11 0.74 3.84 -7.21
CA ILE A 11 0.92 2.65 -6.39
C ILE A 11 -0.22 1.67 -6.66
N ASP A 12 0.16 0.45 -7.00
CA ASP A 12 -0.73 -0.70 -6.93
C ASP A 12 -0.50 -1.42 -5.60
N LEU A 13 -1.44 -1.24 -4.66
CA LEU A 13 -1.43 -1.92 -3.38
C LEU A 13 -2.16 -3.25 -3.52
N GLY A 14 -1.45 -4.29 -3.96
CA GLY A 14 -2.03 -5.62 -4.16
C GLY A 14 -2.15 -6.43 -2.88
N THR A 15 -3.01 -7.45 -2.90
CA THR A 15 -3.17 -8.40 -1.77
C THR A 15 -1.89 -9.18 -1.49
N THR A 16 -1.21 -9.61 -2.54
CA THR A 16 0.01 -10.44 -2.46
C THR A 16 1.27 -9.64 -2.73
N ASN A 17 1.26 -8.81 -3.76
CA ASN A 17 2.39 -7.98 -4.17
C ASN A 17 1.93 -6.56 -4.47
N SER A 18 2.79 -5.61 -4.20
CA SER A 18 2.59 -4.20 -4.52
C SER A 18 3.67 -3.72 -5.49
N CYS A 19 3.38 -2.69 -6.25
CA CYS A 19 4.37 -2.02 -7.09
C CYS A 19 4.18 -0.51 -7.08
N VAL A 20 5.22 0.20 -7.48
CA VAL A 20 5.20 1.66 -7.61
C VAL A 20 5.76 2.05 -8.98
N ALA A 21 5.14 3.05 -9.56
CA ALA A 21 5.53 3.59 -10.86
C ALA A 21 5.57 5.11 -10.85
N VAL A 22 6.33 5.67 -11.77
CA VAL A 22 6.44 7.11 -12.02
C VAL A 22 6.42 7.37 -13.51
N MET A 23 6.00 8.57 -13.90
CA MET A 23 6.13 9.03 -15.28
C MET A 23 7.51 9.65 -15.49
N GLU A 24 8.24 9.16 -16.48
CA GLU A 24 9.45 9.79 -17.01
C GLU A 24 9.17 10.25 -18.45
N GLY A 25 9.02 11.57 -18.61
CA GLY A 25 8.47 12.10 -19.85
C GLY A 25 7.03 11.60 -20.06
N ASN A 26 6.78 10.91 -21.17
CA ASN A 26 5.47 10.34 -21.51
C ASN A 26 5.40 8.82 -21.28
N GLU A 27 6.40 8.22 -20.63
CA GLU A 27 6.45 6.78 -20.40
C GLU A 27 6.33 6.43 -18.93
N PRO A 28 5.49 5.44 -18.57
CA PRO A 28 5.41 4.92 -17.23
C PRO A 28 6.60 4.00 -16.93
N ILE A 29 7.28 4.23 -15.84
CA ILE A 29 8.37 3.39 -15.37
C ILE A 29 7.95 2.73 -14.05
N VAL A 30 7.91 1.41 -14.03
CA VAL A 30 7.76 0.64 -12.79
C VAL A 30 9.12 0.58 -12.11
N ILE A 31 9.18 1.13 -10.90
CA ILE A 31 10.43 1.30 -10.16
C ILE A 31 10.82 -0.03 -9.50
N PRO A 32 12.05 -0.53 -9.72
CA PRO A 32 12.55 -1.68 -8.98
C PRO A 32 12.81 -1.33 -7.51
N ASN A 33 12.57 -2.29 -6.62
CA ASN A 33 12.89 -2.16 -5.19
C ASN A 33 14.40 -2.37 -4.94
N SER A 34 14.80 -2.27 -3.67
CA SER A 34 16.21 -2.46 -3.24
C SER A 34 16.78 -3.84 -3.56
N GLU A 35 15.93 -4.84 -3.74
CA GLU A 35 16.28 -6.20 -4.14
C GLU A 35 16.32 -6.40 -5.68
N GLY A 36 16.05 -5.35 -6.45
CA GLY A 36 16.02 -5.37 -7.91
C GLY A 36 14.72 -5.90 -8.52
N HIS A 37 13.69 -6.16 -7.71
CA HIS A 37 12.39 -6.64 -8.18
C HIS A 37 11.43 -5.48 -8.45
N ARG A 38 10.63 -5.59 -9.49
CA ARG A 38 9.59 -4.59 -9.83
C ARG A 38 8.33 -4.71 -9.00
N THR A 39 8.18 -5.79 -8.26
CA THR A 39 7.11 -6.00 -7.29
C THR A 39 7.70 -6.25 -5.92
N THR A 40 7.00 -5.81 -4.88
CA THR A 40 7.37 -6.00 -3.48
C THR A 40 6.26 -6.81 -2.81
N PRO A 41 6.55 -7.93 -2.14
CA PRO A 41 5.55 -8.65 -1.38
C PRO A 41 4.82 -7.74 -0.39
N SER A 42 3.49 -7.79 -0.39
CA SER A 42 2.63 -7.03 0.54
C SER A 42 2.63 -7.70 1.92
N ILE A 43 3.81 -7.83 2.51
CA ILE A 43 4.06 -8.53 3.77
C ILE A 43 4.82 -7.61 4.71
N VAL A 44 4.34 -7.55 5.96
CA VAL A 44 4.97 -6.81 7.05
C VAL A 44 5.31 -7.77 8.16
N ALA A 45 6.54 -7.75 8.65
CA ALA A 45 6.97 -8.54 9.80
C ALA A 45 7.48 -7.66 10.93
N PHE A 46 7.11 -8.01 12.14
CA PHE A 46 7.59 -7.38 13.36
C PHE A 46 8.62 -8.28 14.00
N THR A 47 9.80 -7.76 14.25
CA THR A 47 10.89 -8.48 14.90
C THR A 47 10.81 -8.34 16.42
N ASP A 48 11.55 -9.20 17.15
CA ASP A 48 11.57 -9.19 18.62
C ASP A 48 12.15 -7.90 19.20
N ASN A 49 13.02 -7.20 18.46
CA ASN A 49 13.58 -5.91 18.84
C ASN A 49 12.73 -4.71 18.42
N GLY A 50 11.50 -4.95 17.94
CA GLY A 50 10.57 -3.89 17.52
C GLY A 50 10.82 -3.31 16.13
N GLU A 51 11.77 -3.82 15.37
CA GLU A 51 12.00 -3.43 13.98
C GLU A 51 10.88 -3.96 13.06
N ARG A 52 10.54 -3.21 12.04
CA ARG A 52 9.57 -3.61 11.00
C ARG A 52 10.31 -3.95 9.71
N LYS A 53 10.00 -5.12 9.16
CA LYS A 53 10.47 -5.55 7.84
C LYS A 53 9.31 -5.55 6.86
N VAL A 54 9.57 -5.20 5.61
CA VAL A 54 8.55 -5.15 4.55
C VAL A 54 9.10 -5.83 3.30
N GLY A 55 8.22 -6.55 2.59
CA GLY A 55 8.57 -7.19 1.34
C GLY A 55 9.34 -8.50 1.50
N ASP A 56 10.36 -8.72 0.70
CA ASP A 56 11.14 -9.96 0.69
C ASP A 56 11.79 -10.29 2.05
N PRO A 57 12.35 -9.34 2.80
CA PRO A 57 12.84 -9.60 4.16
C PRO A 57 11.75 -10.11 5.11
N ALA A 58 10.54 -9.55 5.03
CA ALA A 58 9.39 -9.99 5.82
C ALA A 58 8.92 -11.38 5.39
N LYS A 59 8.86 -11.64 4.08
CA LYS A 59 8.48 -12.92 3.52
C LYS A 59 9.39 -14.04 3.97
N ARG A 60 10.71 -13.81 4.00
CA ARG A 60 11.69 -14.82 4.48
C ARG A 60 11.46 -15.21 5.92
N GLN A 61 10.94 -14.33 6.75
CA GLN A 61 10.68 -14.53 8.17
C GLN A 61 9.34 -15.24 8.44
N ALA A 62 8.46 -15.37 7.45
CA ALA A 62 7.10 -15.89 7.62
C ALA A 62 7.08 -17.34 8.17
N ILE A 63 8.06 -18.16 7.84
CA ILE A 63 8.15 -19.55 8.30
C ILE A 63 8.56 -19.63 9.77
N THR A 64 9.52 -18.81 10.18
CA THR A 64 10.09 -18.83 11.54
C THR A 64 9.34 -17.97 12.53
N ASN A 65 8.61 -16.95 12.05
CA ASN A 65 7.86 -16.01 12.87
C ASN A 65 6.47 -15.71 12.27
N PRO A 66 5.61 -16.73 12.09
CA PRO A 66 4.30 -16.56 11.43
C PRO A 66 3.34 -15.67 12.22
N LYS A 67 3.40 -15.69 13.56
CA LYS A 67 2.49 -14.90 14.41
C LYS A 67 2.73 -13.39 14.34
N ARG A 68 3.91 -12.98 13.89
CA ARG A 68 4.29 -11.56 13.75
C ARG A 68 4.55 -11.16 12.30
N THR A 69 4.15 -12.00 11.35
CA THR A 69 4.28 -11.74 9.92
C THR A 69 2.89 -11.65 9.30
N ILE A 70 2.53 -10.45 8.90
CA ILE A 70 1.21 -10.10 8.41
C ILE A 70 1.24 -10.06 6.88
N PHE A 71 0.33 -10.79 6.26
CA PHE A 71 0.11 -10.81 4.82
C PHE A 71 -1.38 -10.78 4.51
N SER A 72 -1.75 -10.50 3.27
CA SER A 72 -3.14 -10.41 2.81
C SER A 72 -3.98 -9.39 3.57
N ILE A 73 -3.36 -8.36 4.15
CA ILE A 73 -4.05 -7.35 4.97
C ILE A 73 -5.14 -6.61 4.18
N LYS A 74 -5.01 -6.51 2.86
CA LYS A 74 -5.98 -5.88 1.97
C LYS A 74 -7.38 -6.49 2.11
N ARG A 75 -7.47 -7.79 2.49
CA ARG A 75 -8.74 -8.49 2.68
C ARG A 75 -9.53 -8.03 3.90
N PHE A 76 -8.89 -7.31 4.81
CA PHE A 76 -9.51 -6.72 6.00
C PHE A 76 -9.86 -5.23 5.84
N MET A 77 -9.39 -4.61 4.75
CA MET A 77 -9.55 -3.18 4.50
C MET A 77 -11.01 -2.79 4.32
N GLY A 78 -11.51 -1.89 5.18
CA GLY A 78 -12.87 -1.36 5.09
C GLY A 78 -13.99 -2.38 5.37
N GLU A 79 -13.63 -3.55 5.89
CA GLU A 79 -14.55 -4.61 6.24
C GLU A 79 -14.86 -4.63 7.75
N THR A 80 -15.97 -5.23 8.13
CA THR A 80 -16.28 -5.49 9.54
C THR A 80 -15.68 -6.83 9.99
N TYR A 81 -15.41 -6.95 11.30
CA TYR A 81 -14.87 -8.19 11.88
C TYR A 81 -15.76 -9.42 11.58
N ASP A 82 -17.08 -9.23 11.59
CA ASP A 82 -18.02 -10.33 11.33
C ASP A 82 -18.01 -10.78 9.85
N GLN A 83 -17.71 -9.89 8.92
CA GLN A 83 -17.65 -10.21 7.50
C GLN A 83 -16.40 -10.98 7.09
N VAL A 84 -15.33 -10.93 7.89
CA VAL A 84 -14.02 -11.50 7.53
C VAL A 84 -13.63 -12.73 8.34
N GLN A 85 -14.60 -13.43 8.96
CA GLN A 85 -14.32 -14.59 9.80
C GLN A 85 -13.52 -15.69 9.09
N SER A 86 -13.84 -15.97 7.83
CA SER A 86 -13.12 -16.98 7.04
C SER A 86 -11.65 -16.61 6.78
N GLU A 87 -11.35 -15.32 6.67
CA GLU A 87 -9.98 -14.83 6.51
C GLU A 87 -9.23 -14.87 7.84
N ILE A 88 -9.93 -14.57 8.95
CA ILE A 88 -9.36 -14.64 10.31
C ILE A 88 -8.94 -16.08 10.64
N GLU A 89 -9.78 -17.06 10.34
CA GLU A 89 -9.48 -18.48 10.58
C GLU A 89 -8.26 -18.99 9.80
N ARG A 90 -7.95 -18.38 8.66
CA ARG A 90 -6.80 -18.74 7.82
C ARG A 90 -5.52 -17.99 8.18
N ALA A 91 -5.64 -16.89 8.93
CA ALA A 91 -4.50 -16.06 9.29
C ALA A 91 -3.66 -16.76 10.38
N PRO A 92 -2.34 -16.89 10.22
CA PRO A 92 -1.47 -17.43 11.27
C PRO A 92 -1.18 -16.41 12.38
N TYR A 93 -1.48 -15.13 12.14
CA TYR A 93 -1.37 -14.04 13.11
C TYR A 93 -2.73 -13.76 13.77
N LYS A 94 -2.69 -13.15 14.93
CA LYS A 94 -3.87 -12.91 15.74
C LYS A 94 -4.65 -11.70 15.22
N VAL A 95 -5.93 -11.91 14.91
CA VAL A 95 -6.88 -10.85 14.57
C VAL A 95 -7.95 -10.79 15.64
N VAL A 96 -8.23 -9.60 16.16
CA VAL A 96 -9.19 -9.35 17.22
C VAL A 96 -10.26 -8.34 16.76
N ARG A 97 -11.40 -8.36 17.45
CA ARG A 97 -12.45 -7.35 17.25
C ARG A 97 -12.04 -6.05 17.93
N GLY A 98 -11.91 -4.97 17.17
CA GLY A 98 -11.71 -3.63 17.68
C GLY A 98 -13.01 -2.82 17.78
N ASP A 99 -12.87 -1.54 18.06
CA ASP A 99 -13.97 -0.60 18.11
C ASP A 99 -14.75 -0.58 16.78
N ASN A 100 -16.05 -0.31 16.86
CA ASN A 100 -16.96 -0.28 15.71
C ASN A 100 -16.95 -1.57 14.88
N ASN A 101 -16.76 -2.73 15.53
CA ASN A 101 -16.73 -4.03 14.87
C ASN A 101 -15.67 -4.11 13.75
N THR A 102 -14.52 -3.47 13.93
CA THR A 102 -13.43 -3.48 12.96
C THR A 102 -12.43 -4.60 13.26
N PRO A 103 -11.87 -5.29 12.25
CA PRO A 103 -10.79 -6.24 12.47
C PRO A 103 -9.49 -5.48 12.84
N ARG A 104 -8.76 -5.98 13.83
CA ARG A 104 -7.46 -5.45 14.29
C ARG A 104 -6.44 -6.56 14.34
N VAL A 105 -5.23 -6.31 13.87
CA VAL A 105 -4.11 -7.24 14.03
C VAL A 105 -3.45 -6.98 15.38
N ASP A 106 -3.41 -8.00 16.24
CA ASP A 106 -2.80 -7.91 17.56
C ASP A 106 -1.35 -8.46 17.50
N ILE A 107 -0.39 -7.57 17.71
CA ILE A 107 1.03 -7.91 17.83
C ILE A 107 1.49 -7.58 19.24
N ASP A 108 1.68 -8.59 20.05
CA ASP A 108 2.15 -8.48 21.44
C ASP A 108 1.31 -7.51 22.31
N GLY A 109 -0.01 -7.49 22.10
CA GLY A 109 -0.95 -6.64 22.82
C GLY A 109 -1.15 -5.25 22.21
N ARG A 110 -0.41 -4.89 21.15
CA ARG A 110 -0.68 -3.70 20.36
C ARG A 110 -1.57 -4.05 19.17
N GLN A 111 -2.69 -3.36 19.09
CA GLN A 111 -3.66 -3.54 18.01
C GLN A 111 -3.41 -2.56 16.88
N TYR A 112 -3.29 -3.09 15.67
CA TYR A 112 -3.11 -2.32 14.45
C TYR A 112 -4.34 -2.41 13.56
N THR A 113 -4.76 -1.30 12.99
CA THR A 113 -5.80 -1.30 11.94
C THR A 113 -5.23 -1.88 10.65
N PRO A 114 -6.09 -2.41 9.75
CA PRO A 114 -5.66 -2.76 8.40
C PRO A 114 -5.03 -1.58 7.66
N GLN A 115 -5.52 -0.35 7.89
CA GLN A 115 -4.96 0.87 7.34
C GLN A 115 -3.53 1.13 7.82
N GLU A 116 -3.25 0.94 9.12
CA GLU A 116 -1.90 1.11 9.67
C GLU A 116 -0.90 0.09 9.11
N ILE A 117 -1.30 -1.17 8.96
CA ILE A 117 -0.44 -2.20 8.35
C ILE A 117 -0.22 -1.89 6.86
N SER A 118 -1.28 -1.53 6.13
CA SER A 118 -1.18 -1.13 4.72
C SER A 118 -0.30 0.12 4.54
N ALA A 119 -0.37 1.06 5.48
CA ALA A 119 0.47 2.26 5.47
C ALA A 119 1.97 1.92 5.55
N ILE A 120 2.34 0.87 6.28
CA ILE A 120 3.75 0.41 6.35
C ILE A 120 4.22 -0.07 4.96
N ILE A 121 3.35 -0.76 4.22
CA ILE A 121 3.65 -1.19 2.84
C ILE A 121 3.76 0.04 1.93
N LEU A 122 2.83 0.99 2.04
CA LEU A 122 2.84 2.21 1.24
C LEU A 122 4.06 3.09 1.54
N GLN A 123 4.53 3.12 2.79
CA GLN A 123 5.80 3.79 3.15
C GLN A 123 6.99 3.15 2.45
N LYS A 124 7.02 1.82 2.31
CA LYS A 124 8.06 1.12 1.54
C LYS A 124 7.99 1.51 0.06
N MET A 125 6.79 1.63 -0.53
CA MET A 125 6.61 2.08 -1.90
C MET A 125 7.06 3.53 -2.09
N LYS A 126 6.68 4.41 -1.17
CA LYS A 126 7.13 5.81 -1.14
C LYS A 126 8.66 5.88 -1.09
N LYS A 127 9.29 5.17 -0.16
CA LYS A 127 10.75 5.13 -0.01
C LYS A 127 11.44 4.60 -1.28
N THR A 128 10.90 3.56 -1.88
CA THR A 128 11.41 3.01 -3.15
C THR A 128 11.39 4.05 -4.26
N ALA A 129 10.31 4.84 -4.35
CA ALA A 129 10.22 5.92 -5.32
C ALA A 129 11.17 7.06 -5.03
N GLU A 130 11.31 7.47 -3.77
CA GLU A 130 12.23 8.53 -3.35
C GLU A 130 13.69 8.17 -3.61
N ASP A 131 14.09 6.92 -3.33
CA ASP A 131 15.44 6.43 -3.60
C ASP A 131 15.76 6.43 -5.11
N TYR A 132 14.79 6.08 -5.94
CA TYR A 132 14.92 6.10 -7.39
C TYR A 132 14.98 7.52 -7.96
N LEU A 133 14.10 8.40 -7.49
CA LEU A 133 13.99 9.79 -7.99
C LEU A 133 15.02 10.74 -7.40
N GLY A 134 15.66 10.38 -6.27
CA GLY A 134 16.58 11.27 -5.55
C GLY A 134 15.91 12.50 -4.94
N GLN A 135 14.59 12.46 -4.72
CA GLN A 135 13.84 13.55 -4.12
C GLN A 135 12.65 13.03 -3.30
N GLU A 136 12.12 13.85 -2.42
CA GLU A 136 10.92 13.54 -1.64
C GLU A 136 9.68 13.40 -2.53
N VAL A 137 8.82 12.44 -2.17
CA VAL A 137 7.53 12.20 -2.82
C VAL A 137 6.43 12.44 -1.80
N SER A 138 5.51 13.34 -2.12
CA SER A 138 4.41 13.72 -1.23
C SER A 138 3.03 13.32 -1.74
N GLU A 139 2.89 12.96 -3.02
CA GLU A 139 1.60 12.71 -3.65
C GLU A 139 1.55 11.37 -4.37
N ALA A 140 0.41 10.70 -4.30
CA ALA A 140 0.19 9.42 -4.95
C ALA A 140 -1.22 9.26 -5.53
N VAL A 141 -1.31 8.40 -6.54
CA VAL A 141 -2.53 7.75 -6.99
C VAL A 141 -2.44 6.29 -6.57
N ILE A 142 -3.48 5.74 -5.96
CA ILE A 142 -3.50 4.36 -5.50
C ILE A 142 -4.60 3.60 -6.23
N THR A 143 -4.30 2.39 -6.69
CA THR A 143 -5.26 1.53 -7.36
C THR A 143 -5.98 0.60 -6.39
N VAL A 144 -7.24 0.32 -6.69
CA VAL A 144 -8.09 -0.63 -5.95
C VAL A 144 -8.85 -1.51 -6.93
N PRO A 145 -9.28 -2.73 -6.52
CA PRO A 145 -10.18 -3.53 -7.34
C PRO A 145 -11.47 -2.78 -7.67
N ALA A 146 -12.00 -3.01 -8.87
CA ALA A 146 -13.24 -2.35 -9.33
C ALA A 146 -14.45 -2.65 -8.42
N TYR A 147 -14.44 -3.83 -7.77
CA TYR A 147 -15.51 -4.27 -6.84
C TYR A 147 -15.39 -3.69 -5.43
N PHE A 148 -14.34 -2.91 -5.12
CA PHE A 148 -14.21 -2.30 -3.79
C PHE A 148 -15.38 -1.37 -3.50
N SER A 149 -15.94 -1.51 -2.30
CA SER A 149 -16.94 -0.60 -1.74
C SER A 149 -16.35 0.77 -1.43
N ASP A 150 -17.21 1.75 -1.17
CA ASP A 150 -16.77 3.08 -0.73
C ASP A 150 -15.99 3.03 0.59
N SER A 151 -16.38 2.15 1.51
CA SER A 151 -15.66 1.94 2.77
C SER A 151 -14.23 1.42 2.54
N GLN A 152 -14.05 0.47 1.61
CA GLN A 152 -12.74 -0.07 1.26
C GLN A 152 -11.87 0.97 0.54
N ARG A 153 -12.46 1.79 -0.33
CA ARG A 153 -11.78 2.91 -1.00
C ARG A 153 -11.34 3.97 0.01
N GLN A 154 -12.21 4.32 0.95
CA GLN A 154 -11.89 5.28 2.01
C GLN A 154 -10.77 4.75 2.91
N ALA A 155 -10.82 3.48 3.32
CA ALA A 155 -9.76 2.85 4.11
C ALA A 155 -8.41 2.84 3.38
N THR A 156 -8.41 2.64 2.05
CA THR A 156 -7.20 2.71 1.23
C THR A 156 -6.64 4.13 1.19
N LYS A 157 -7.48 5.15 1.07
CA LYS A 157 -7.08 6.56 1.14
C LYS A 157 -6.47 6.89 2.49
N GLU A 158 -7.09 6.47 3.58
CA GLU A 158 -6.58 6.65 4.95
C GLU A 158 -5.20 6.01 5.13
N ALA A 159 -5.00 4.79 4.59
CA ALA A 159 -3.70 4.14 4.61
C ALA A 159 -2.62 4.98 3.91
N GLY A 160 -2.95 5.59 2.78
CA GLY A 160 -2.04 6.50 2.07
C GLY A 160 -1.70 7.74 2.90
N GLU A 161 -2.68 8.33 3.55
CA GLU A 161 -2.50 9.49 4.43
C GLU A 161 -1.64 9.15 5.65
N ILE A 162 -1.85 8.00 6.29
CA ILE A 162 -1.00 7.50 7.39
C ILE A 162 0.44 7.29 6.91
N ALA A 163 0.63 6.86 5.68
CA ALA A 163 1.95 6.69 5.07
C ALA A 163 2.67 8.02 4.74
N GLY A 164 2.01 9.16 4.92
CA GLY A 164 2.55 10.48 4.62
C GLY A 164 2.38 10.89 3.15
N LEU A 165 1.40 10.31 2.45
CA LEU A 165 1.07 10.63 1.06
C LEU A 165 -0.23 11.41 0.99
N LYS A 166 -0.25 12.48 0.19
CA LYS A 166 -1.49 13.09 -0.27
C LYS A 166 -2.05 12.22 -1.40
N VAL A 167 -3.12 11.51 -1.11
CA VAL A 167 -3.78 10.65 -2.10
C VAL A 167 -4.65 11.51 -3.01
N ARG A 168 -4.18 11.69 -4.23
CA ARG A 168 -4.85 12.52 -5.24
C ARG A 168 -6.10 11.85 -5.77
N ARG A 169 -6.03 10.55 -6.01
CA ARG A 169 -7.14 9.72 -6.50
C ARG A 169 -7.00 8.28 -6.05
N ILE A 170 -8.14 7.64 -5.84
CA ILE A 170 -8.28 6.19 -5.80
C ILE A 170 -8.92 5.78 -7.12
N ILE A 171 -8.26 4.93 -7.88
CA ILE A 171 -8.73 4.46 -9.18
C ILE A 171 -8.87 2.94 -9.20
N ASN A 172 -9.72 2.43 -10.07
CA ASN A 172 -9.86 0.99 -10.23
C ASN A 172 -8.57 0.38 -10.75
N GLU A 173 -8.24 -0.82 -10.26
CA GLU A 173 -7.08 -1.58 -10.72
C GLU A 173 -7.14 -1.69 -12.24
N PRO A 174 -6.27 -0.97 -12.91
CA PRO A 174 -6.04 -1.17 -14.30
C PRO A 174 -4.81 -2.05 -14.43
N THR A 175 -4.67 -2.66 -15.58
CA THR A 175 -3.38 -3.11 -16.03
C THR A 175 -2.35 -1.97 -15.94
N ALA A 176 -1.05 -2.29 -15.89
CA ALA A 176 0.03 -1.29 -15.82
C ALA A 176 -0.12 -0.14 -16.85
N ALA A 177 -0.73 -0.41 -18.02
CA ALA A 177 -1.04 0.59 -19.04
C ALA A 177 -2.07 1.65 -18.60
N ALA A 178 -3.05 1.28 -17.81
CA ALA A 178 -4.06 2.25 -17.34
C ALA A 178 -3.57 3.06 -16.11
N LEU A 179 -2.65 2.54 -15.31
CA LEU A 179 -1.92 3.34 -14.31
C LEU A 179 -1.17 4.47 -15.02
N ALA A 180 -0.50 4.17 -16.14
CA ALA A 180 0.16 5.14 -16.99
C ALA A 180 -0.80 6.23 -17.52
N LEU A 181 -1.96 5.82 -18.04
CA LEU A 181 -2.97 6.74 -18.55
C LEU A 181 -3.54 7.66 -17.46
N SER A 182 -3.75 7.16 -16.25
CA SER A 182 -4.25 7.98 -15.14
C SER A 182 -3.22 8.97 -14.62
N LEU A 183 -1.93 8.64 -14.63
CA LEU A 183 -0.84 9.56 -14.31
C LEU A 183 -0.73 10.67 -15.35
N ILE A 184 -0.90 10.36 -16.65
CA ILE A 184 -0.95 11.36 -17.73
C ILE A 184 -2.12 12.33 -17.53
N HIS A 185 -3.32 11.82 -17.22
CA HIS A 185 -4.51 12.67 -17.00
C HIS A 185 -4.40 13.56 -15.77
N ILE A 186 -3.62 13.20 -14.76
CA ILE A 186 -3.39 14.02 -13.56
C ILE A 186 -2.34 15.09 -13.83
N SER A 187 -1.38 14.84 -14.70
CA SER A 187 -0.32 15.80 -15.05
C SER A 187 -0.75 16.84 -16.09
N GLU A 188 -1.79 16.58 -16.88
CA GLU A 188 -2.35 17.58 -17.79
C GLU A 188 -3.46 18.39 -17.10
N PRO A 189 -3.29 19.72 -16.93
CA PRO A 189 -4.40 20.56 -16.52
C PRO A 189 -5.46 20.52 -17.63
N THR A 190 -6.69 20.17 -17.26
CA THR A 190 -7.85 20.21 -18.15
C THR A 190 -7.94 21.63 -18.75
N ARG A 191 -7.51 21.82 -19.97
CA ARG A 191 -7.89 23.01 -20.74
C ARG A 191 -9.36 22.86 -21.06
N LEU A 192 -10.19 23.46 -20.21
CA LEU A 192 -11.57 23.77 -20.57
C LEU A 192 -11.52 24.76 -21.75
N ARG A 193 -11.97 24.32 -22.90
CA ARG A 193 -12.38 25.19 -24.00
C ARG A 193 -13.82 25.63 -23.79
#